data_44528e7adc60ffd3dbcb30de64239839
#
_entry.id   44528e7adc60ffd3dbcb30de64239839
#
_cell.length_a   1.000
_cell.length_b   1.000
_cell.length_c   1.000
_cell.angle_alpha   90.00
_cell.angle_beta   90.00
_cell.angle_gamma   90.00
#
_symmetry.space_group_name_H-M   'P 1'
#
loop_
_entity.id
_entity.type
_entity.pdbx_description
1 polymer ?
#
loop_
_entity_poly.entity_id
_entity_poly.type
_entity_poly.pdbx_seq_one_letter_code
_entity_poly.pdbx_strand_id
1 'polypeptide(L)'
;MNEDNLIKYYNKFNEDKRLTRRHGIVEYTTSMKYIHKYLKNINNPKIIDIGAGTGKYSCTLYDEGYDITAVELIKHNLMTLKKKNNNIKAYQGNATDLSRFKDNTFDAAILFGPMYHLISEEEKIKALSEAKRIIKKGGLIFISYYMNEYAIITHGFRDNNIISSIENNLVNKTYHIT
;
A
#
# COMPACT_ATOMS: atom_id res chain seq x y z
N MET A 1 -12.05 1.61 8.75
CA MET A 1 -12.46 0.21 9.12
C MET A 1 -11.65 -0.12 10.36
N ASN A 2 -12.24 -0.62 11.46
CA ASN A 2 -11.39 -0.95 12.59
C ASN A 2 -10.46 -2.13 12.24
N GLU A 3 -9.36 -2.27 12.97
CA GLU A 3 -8.31 -3.26 12.69
C GLU A 3 -8.86 -4.70 12.66
N ASP A 4 -9.80 -5.04 13.55
CA ASP A 4 -10.45 -6.36 13.59
C ASP A 4 -11.23 -6.69 12.31
N ASN A 5 -11.92 -5.71 11.75
CA ASN A 5 -12.66 -5.88 10.49
C ASN A 5 -11.71 -6.02 9.30
N LEU A 6 -10.60 -5.32 9.31
CA LEU A 6 -9.56 -5.44 8.31
C LEU A 6 -8.92 -6.83 8.33
N ILE A 7 -8.59 -7.33 9.53
CA ILE A 7 -8.06 -8.68 9.72
C ILE A 7 -9.06 -9.74 9.22
N LYS A 8 -10.35 -9.62 9.56
CA LYS A 8 -11.40 -10.54 9.09
C LYS A 8 -11.56 -10.51 7.57
N TYR A 9 -11.46 -9.33 6.95
CA TYR A 9 -11.54 -9.18 5.50
C TYR A 9 -10.38 -9.90 4.82
N TYR A 10 -9.14 -9.63 5.20
CA TYR A 10 -7.96 -10.23 4.58
C TYR A 10 -7.78 -11.72 4.86
N ASN A 11 -8.32 -12.23 5.97
CA ASN A 11 -8.34 -13.67 6.21
C ASN A 11 -9.26 -14.43 5.22
N LYS A 12 -10.23 -13.74 4.61
CA LYS A 12 -11.15 -14.31 3.60
C LYS A 12 -10.75 -13.94 2.17
N PHE A 13 -10.02 -12.84 1.98
CA PHE A 13 -9.64 -12.32 0.68
C PHE A 13 -8.31 -12.90 0.22
N ASN A 14 -8.28 -13.44 -1.00
CA ASN A 14 -7.03 -13.93 -1.59
C ASN A 14 -6.21 -12.77 -2.18
N GLU A 15 -5.48 -12.07 -1.31
CA GLU A 15 -4.61 -10.93 -1.69
C GLU A 15 -3.53 -11.36 -2.69
N ASP A 16 -3.10 -12.61 -2.64
CA ASP A 16 -2.05 -13.13 -3.52
C ASP A 16 -2.43 -13.08 -5.01
N LYS A 17 -3.73 -13.19 -5.29
CA LYS A 17 -4.25 -13.13 -6.67
C LYS A 17 -4.67 -11.71 -7.09
N ARG A 18 -4.67 -10.72 -6.20
CA ARG A 18 -5.16 -9.37 -6.50
C ARG A 18 -4.39 -8.73 -7.66
N LEU A 19 -3.09 -8.72 -7.56
CA LEU A 19 -2.20 -8.09 -8.55
C LEU A 19 -1.95 -8.94 -9.82
N THR A 20 -2.57 -10.12 -9.92
CA THR A 20 -2.53 -10.96 -11.13
C THR A 20 -3.80 -10.85 -11.99
N ARG A 21 -4.85 -10.17 -11.50
CA ARG A 21 -6.08 -9.89 -12.25
C ARG A 21 -5.87 -8.69 -13.19
N ARG A 22 -6.74 -8.53 -14.21
CA ARG A 22 -6.60 -7.48 -15.25
C ARG A 22 -6.24 -6.10 -14.70
N HIS A 23 -7.01 -5.57 -13.75
CA HIS A 23 -6.74 -4.24 -13.15
C HIS A 23 -5.48 -4.26 -12.28
N GLY A 24 -5.26 -5.32 -11.53
CA GLY A 24 -4.08 -5.48 -10.69
C GLY A 24 -2.78 -5.58 -11.47
N ILE A 25 -2.79 -6.17 -12.67
CA ILE A 25 -1.62 -6.19 -13.56
C ILE A 25 -1.24 -4.77 -14.00
N VAL A 26 -2.22 -3.93 -14.35
CA VAL A 26 -1.96 -2.53 -14.73
C VAL A 26 -1.39 -1.75 -13.55
N GLU A 27 -2.01 -1.88 -12.37
CA GLU A 27 -1.51 -1.29 -11.13
C GLU A 27 -0.06 -1.69 -10.86
N TYR A 28 0.20 -2.99 -10.86
CA TYR A 28 1.52 -3.55 -10.59
C TYR A 28 2.57 -3.07 -11.60
N THR A 29 2.28 -3.21 -12.89
CA THR A 29 3.23 -2.84 -13.96
C THR A 29 3.55 -1.34 -13.94
N THR A 30 2.52 -0.51 -13.72
CA THR A 30 2.70 0.94 -13.62
C THR A 30 3.53 1.31 -12.40
N SER A 31 3.22 0.72 -11.25
CA SER A 31 3.96 0.97 -10.00
C SER A 31 5.42 0.55 -10.12
N MET A 32 5.71 -0.64 -10.64
CA MET A 32 7.08 -1.12 -10.88
C MET A 32 7.85 -0.21 -11.85
N LYS A 33 7.20 0.24 -12.93
CA LYS A 33 7.80 1.21 -13.87
C LYS A 33 8.25 2.49 -13.17
N TYR A 34 7.42 3.04 -12.26
CA TYR A 34 7.78 4.25 -11.52
C TYR A 34 8.84 3.98 -10.45
N ILE A 35 8.76 2.87 -9.74
CA ILE A 35 9.80 2.46 -8.78
C ILE A 35 11.15 2.39 -9.49
N HIS A 36 11.28 1.64 -10.57
CA HIS A 36 12.52 1.52 -11.33
C HIS A 36 13.00 2.87 -11.88
N LYS A 37 12.08 3.68 -12.44
CA LYS A 37 12.41 5.00 -12.99
C LYS A 37 13.12 5.89 -11.96
N TYR A 38 12.63 5.91 -10.73
CA TYR A 38 13.15 6.82 -9.71
C TYR A 38 14.28 6.21 -8.88
N LEU A 39 14.37 4.88 -8.79
CA LEU A 39 15.48 4.22 -8.08
C LEU A 39 16.74 4.05 -8.93
N LYS A 40 16.66 4.15 -10.26
CA LYS A 40 17.77 3.85 -11.20
C LYS A 40 19.09 4.59 -10.90
N ASN A 41 19.02 5.75 -10.25
CA ASN A 41 20.18 6.59 -9.96
C ASN A 41 20.65 6.46 -8.50
N ILE A 42 20.03 5.58 -7.70
CA ILE A 42 20.40 5.35 -6.29
C ILE A 42 21.18 4.04 -6.24
N ASN A 43 22.43 4.14 -5.81
CA ASN A 43 23.29 2.95 -5.72
C ASN A 43 22.90 2.09 -4.51
N ASN A 44 22.56 0.82 -4.73
CA ASN A 44 22.18 -0.15 -3.70
C ASN A 44 21.15 0.40 -2.68
N PRO A 45 19.98 0.91 -3.10
CA PRO A 45 19.05 1.54 -2.21
C PRO A 45 18.46 0.51 -1.22
N LYS A 46 18.36 0.92 0.05
CA LYS A 46 17.60 0.21 1.07
C LYS A 46 16.14 0.63 0.97
N ILE A 47 15.27 -0.31 0.71
CA ILE A 47 13.85 -0.06 0.47
C ILE A 47 13.02 -0.70 1.58
N ILE A 48 11.99 0.01 2.05
CA ILE A 48 10.98 -0.55 2.94
C ILE A 48 9.62 -0.61 2.24
N ASP A 49 8.99 -1.77 2.28
CA ASP A 49 7.62 -2.00 1.78
C ASP A 49 6.66 -2.03 2.98
N ILE A 50 5.89 -0.95 3.16
CA ILE A 50 4.98 -0.74 4.29
C ILE A 50 3.56 -1.13 3.86
N GLY A 51 3.01 -2.19 4.49
CA GLY A 51 1.79 -2.84 4.06
C GLY A 51 2.04 -3.77 2.89
N ALA A 52 3.09 -4.59 3.00
CA ALA A 52 3.61 -5.43 1.92
C ALA A 52 2.63 -6.51 1.42
N GLY A 53 1.53 -6.77 2.16
CA GLY A 53 0.59 -7.82 1.83
C GLY A 53 1.27 -9.19 1.77
N THR A 54 0.98 -9.95 0.73
CA THR A 54 1.64 -11.24 0.47
C THR A 54 3.00 -11.11 -0.21
N GLY A 55 3.56 -9.91 -0.31
CA GLY A 55 4.93 -9.63 -0.73
C GLY A 55 5.16 -9.56 -2.24
N LYS A 56 4.15 -9.20 -3.05
CA LYS A 56 4.33 -9.15 -4.52
C LYS A 56 5.43 -8.17 -4.93
N TYR A 57 5.42 -6.95 -4.39
CA TYR A 57 6.47 -5.96 -4.65
C TYR A 57 7.77 -6.35 -3.98
N SER A 58 7.72 -6.71 -2.69
CA SER A 58 8.89 -7.10 -1.90
C SER A 58 9.68 -8.24 -2.53
N CYS A 59 9.02 -9.32 -2.96
CA CYS A 59 9.70 -10.46 -3.58
C CYS A 59 10.31 -10.08 -4.94
N THR A 60 9.56 -9.38 -5.79
CA THR A 60 10.08 -8.96 -7.10
C THR A 60 11.33 -8.09 -6.97
N LEU A 61 11.28 -7.06 -6.10
CA LEU A 61 12.42 -6.18 -5.89
C LEU A 61 13.60 -6.91 -5.24
N TYR A 62 13.34 -7.86 -4.34
CA TYR A 62 14.40 -8.71 -3.78
C TYR A 62 15.08 -9.57 -4.85
N ASP A 63 14.30 -10.18 -5.74
CA ASP A 63 14.82 -11.02 -6.83
C ASP A 63 15.60 -10.18 -7.86
N GLU A 64 15.31 -8.89 -7.98
CA GLU A 64 16.07 -7.91 -8.76
C GLU A 64 17.34 -7.42 -8.05
N GLY A 65 17.61 -7.85 -6.80
CA GLY A 65 18.82 -7.56 -6.05
C GLY A 65 18.75 -6.36 -5.11
N TYR A 66 17.57 -5.78 -4.86
CA TYR A 66 17.42 -4.69 -3.89
C TYR A 66 17.46 -5.18 -2.43
N ASP A 67 17.99 -4.34 -1.51
CA ASP A 67 17.90 -4.58 -0.05
C ASP A 67 16.50 -4.21 0.44
N ILE A 68 15.62 -5.21 0.57
CA ILE A 68 14.22 -5.03 0.93
C ILE A 68 13.96 -5.41 2.38
N THR A 69 13.25 -4.51 3.06
CA THR A 69 12.59 -4.78 4.34
C THR A 69 11.07 -4.65 4.15
N ALA A 70 10.29 -5.55 4.71
CA ALA A 70 8.83 -5.55 4.61
C ALA A 70 8.19 -5.39 5.99
N VAL A 71 7.09 -4.62 6.04
CA VAL A 71 6.21 -4.52 7.21
C VAL A 71 4.78 -4.85 6.76
N GLU A 72 4.12 -5.75 7.48
CA GLU A 72 2.75 -6.16 7.17
C GLU A 72 1.93 -6.32 8.46
N LEU A 73 0.74 -5.73 8.49
CA LEU A 73 -0.15 -5.76 9.64
C LEU A 73 -0.77 -7.15 9.83
N ILE A 74 -1.22 -7.74 8.73
CA ILE A 74 -1.99 -8.99 8.73
C ILE A 74 -1.05 -10.19 8.81
N LYS A 75 -1.10 -10.91 9.92
CA LYS A 75 -0.23 -12.07 10.17
C LYS A 75 -0.29 -13.13 9.06
N HIS A 76 -1.49 -13.39 8.51
CA HIS A 76 -1.67 -14.35 7.41
C HIS A 76 -0.88 -13.94 6.16
N ASN A 77 -0.97 -12.66 5.76
CA ASN A 77 -0.24 -12.12 4.62
C ASN A 77 1.28 -12.18 4.85
N LEU A 78 1.74 -11.76 6.03
CA LEU A 78 3.14 -11.83 6.42
C LEU A 78 3.69 -13.26 6.34
N MET A 79 2.93 -14.25 6.82
CA MET A 79 3.33 -15.65 6.74
C MET A 79 3.41 -16.14 5.29
N THR A 80 2.51 -15.67 4.43
CA THR A 80 2.55 -15.97 2.99
C THR A 80 3.77 -15.35 2.32
N LEU A 81 4.13 -14.10 2.64
CA LEU A 81 5.35 -13.45 2.18
C LEU A 81 6.58 -14.27 2.59
N LYS A 82 6.69 -14.64 3.87
CA LYS A 82 7.81 -15.42 4.40
C LYS A 82 7.92 -16.82 3.77
N LYS A 83 6.80 -17.44 3.40
CA LYS A 83 6.82 -18.71 2.66
C LYS A 83 7.35 -18.54 1.23
N LYS A 84 7.09 -17.41 0.58
CA LYS A 84 7.60 -17.12 -0.77
C LYS A 84 9.09 -16.83 -0.76
N ASN A 85 9.52 -16.00 0.19
CA ASN A 85 10.93 -15.66 0.33
C ASN A 85 11.28 -15.36 1.80
N ASN A 86 11.96 -16.30 2.45
CA ASN A 86 12.36 -16.19 3.86
C ASN A 86 13.62 -15.34 4.07
N ASN A 87 14.31 -14.94 3.01
CA ASN A 87 15.49 -14.09 3.09
C ASN A 87 15.12 -12.60 3.25
N ILE A 88 13.88 -12.22 2.90
CA ILE A 88 13.38 -10.87 3.09
C ILE A 88 13.18 -10.60 4.59
N LYS A 89 13.75 -9.52 5.11
CA LYS A 89 13.53 -9.04 6.47
C LYS A 89 12.07 -8.57 6.60
N ALA A 90 11.19 -9.43 7.08
CA ALA A 90 9.76 -9.14 7.15
C ALA A 90 9.24 -9.16 8.60
N TYR A 91 8.56 -8.09 9.01
CA TYR A 91 8.08 -7.86 10.36
C TYR A 91 6.56 -7.63 10.39
N GLN A 92 5.91 -8.10 11.45
CA GLN A 92 4.53 -7.67 11.71
C GLN A 92 4.56 -6.25 12.30
N GLY A 93 3.71 -5.36 11.78
CA GLY A 93 3.65 -3.98 12.25
C GLY A 93 2.58 -3.16 11.53
N ASN A 94 2.28 -2.01 12.10
CA ASN A 94 1.32 -1.04 11.58
C ASN A 94 2.06 0.13 10.93
N ALA A 95 1.55 0.65 9.82
CA ALA A 95 2.11 1.81 9.13
C ALA A 95 2.14 3.07 10.01
N THR A 96 1.26 3.16 11.00
CA THR A 96 1.20 4.26 11.97
C THR A 96 2.21 4.15 13.12
N ASP A 97 2.93 3.04 13.20
CA ASP A 97 3.99 2.82 14.20
C ASP A 97 5.14 2.02 13.58
N LEU A 98 6.16 2.74 13.16
CA LEU A 98 7.41 2.20 12.62
C LEU A 98 8.58 2.42 13.59
N SER A 99 8.31 2.54 14.91
CA SER A 99 9.30 2.80 15.97
C SER A 99 10.43 1.77 16.03
N ARG A 100 10.19 0.57 15.50
CA ARG A 100 11.22 -0.46 15.27
C ARG A 100 12.41 0.04 14.46
N PHE A 101 12.18 1.00 13.56
CA PHE A 101 13.21 1.51 12.65
C PHE A 101 13.70 2.87 13.10
N LYS A 102 15.03 3.04 13.02
CA LYS A 102 15.68 4.32 13.32
C LYS A 102 15.35 5.34 12.23
N ASP A 103 15.44 6.62 12.58
CA ASP A 103 15.34 7.73 11.64
C ASP A 103 16.37 7.60 10.52
N ASN A 104 16.03 8.09 9.33
CA ASN A 104 16.94 8.17 8.18
C ASN A 104 17.62 6.82 7.83
N THR A 105 16.88 5.71 7.90
CA THR A 105 17.40 4.36 7.67
C THR A 105 17.31 3.93 6.21
N PHE A 106 16.21 4.26 5.52
CA PHE A 106 15.91 3.77 4.18
C PHE A 106 16.07 4.86 3.12
N ASP A 107 16.40 4.45 1.91
CA ASP A 107 16.49 5.34 0.75
C ASP A 107 15.14 5.53 0.07
N ALA A 108 14.27 4.52 0.17
CA ALA A 108 12.90 4.59 -0.36
C ALA A 108 11.90 3.81 0.49
N ALA A 109 10.65 4.28 0.52
CA ALA A 109 9.49 3.56 1.06
C ALA A 109 8.44 3.34 -0.02
N ILE A 110 7.82 2.17 0.02
CA ILE A 110 6.61 1.82 -0.74
C ILE A 110 5.45 1.81 0.26
N LEU A 111 4.40 2.58 0.01
CA LEU A 111 3.24 2.75 0.87
C LEU A 111 1.96 2.62 0.02
N PHE A 112 1.73 1.44 -0.55
CA PHE A 112 0.64 1.21 -1.51
C PHE A 112 -0.65 0.67 -0.88
N GLY A 113 -0.57 -0.08 0.21
CA GLY A 113 -1.74 -0.67 0.88
C GLY A 113 -2.37 0.21 1.97
N PRO A 114 -1.59 0.71 2.94
CA PRO A 114 -2.14 1.31 4.17
C PRO A 114 -3.06 2.49 3.94
N MET A 115 -2.77 3.37 2.97
CA MET A 115 -3.54 4.60 2.75
C MET A 115 -5.00 4.37 2.36
N TYR A 116 -5.35 3.17 1.90
CA TYR A 116 -6.73 2.78 1.59
C TYR A 116 -7.54 2.40 2.83
N HIS A 117 -6.86 1.99 3.89
CA HIS A 117 -7.47 1.40 5.09
C HIS A 117 -7.46 2.36 6.28
N LEU A 118 -6.60 3.36 6.27
CA LEU A 118 -6.58 4.43 7.25
C LEU A 118 -7.70 5.41 6.93
N ILE A 119 -8.71 5.48 7.83
CA ILE A 119 -9.92 6.26 7.58
C ILE A 119 -9.72 7.69 8.05
N SER A 120 -9.22 7.88 9.27
CA SER A 120 -9.05 9.22 9.83
C SER A 120 -7.84 9.94 9.21
N GLU A 121 -7.94 11.26 9.16
CA GLU A 121 -6.84 12.11 8.70
C GLU A 121 -5.63 11.98 9.62
N GLU A 122 -5.85 11.87 10.91
CA GLU A 122 -4.79 11.71 11.91
C GLU A 122 -3.98 10.42 11.68
N GLU A 123 -4.66 9.30 11.38
CA GLU A 123 -3.98 8.04 11.08
C GLU A 123 -3.16 8.14 9.78
N LYS A 124 -3.71 8.78 8.75
CA LYS A 124 -3.00 9.01 7.47
C LYS A 124 -1.76 9.88 7.68
N ILE A 125 -1.91 11.00 8.39
CA ILE A 125 -0.79 11.89 8.72
C ILE A 125 0.26 11.16 9.56
N LYS A 126 -0.17 10.35 10.53
CA LYS A 126 0.74 9.57 11.38
C LYS A 126 1.55 8.56 10.55
N ALA A 127 0.90 7.81 9.65
CA ALA A 127 1.59 6.86 8.77
C ALA A 127 2.59 7.56 7.83
N LEU A 128 2.21 8.71 7.25
CA LEU A 128 3.10 9.51 6.42
C LEU A 128 4.28 10.09 7.22
N SER A 129 4.03 10.52 8.45
CA SER A 129 5.07 11.05 9.35
C SER A 129 6.07 9.98 9.74
N GLU A 130 5.61 8.78 10.06
CA GLU A 130 6.47 7.62 10.34
C GLU A 130 7.29 7.21 9.11
N ALA A 131 6.64 7.10 7.94
CA ALA A 131 7.34 6.83 6.70
C ALA A 131 8.42 7.91 6.42
N LYS A 132 8.08 9.20 6.57
CA LYS A 132 9.02 10.31 6.40
C LYS A 132 10.19 10.25 7.40
N ARG A 133 9.93 9.91 8.67
CA ARG A 133 10.94 9.82 9.72
C ARG A 133 12.02 8.80 9.39
N ILE A 134 11.62 7.61 8.92
CA ILE A 134 12.56 6.52 8.65
C ILE A 134 13.28 6.65 7.30
N ILE A 135 12.81 7.52 6.40
CA ILE A 135 13.44 7.77 5.11
C ILE A 135 14.54 8.84 5.27
N LYS A 136 15.68 8.61 4.63
CA LYS A 136 16.78 9.56 4.56
C LYS A 136 16.37 10.87 3.91
N LYS A 137 17.04 11.98 4.28
CA LYS A 137 16.82 13.26 3.61
C LYS A 137 17.10 13.12 2.11
N GLY A 138 16.13 13.54 1.30
CA GLY A 138 16.18 13.39 -0.17
C GLY A 138 15.79 12.00 -0.69
N GLY A 139 15.41 11.06 0.18
CA GLY A 139 14.87 9.76 -0.21
C GLY A 139 13.46 9.84 -0.74
N LEU A 140 12.91 8.73 -1.18
CA LEU A 140 11.66 8.65 -1.93
C LEU A 140 10.56 7.94 -1.12
N ILE A 141 9.32 8.40 -1.27
CA ILE A 141 8.14 7.70 -0.77
C ILE A 141 7.17 7.50 -1.94
N PHE A 142 6.92 6.26 -2.30
CA PHE A 142 5.92 5.88 -3.29
C PHE A 142 4.60 5.62 -2.58
N ILE A 143 3.57 6.41 -2.91
CA ILE A 143 2.27 6.32 -2.28
C ILE A 143 1.22 6.02 -3.35
N SER A 144 0.31 5.09 -3.07
CA SER A 144 -0.91 4.94 -3.85
C SER A 144 -2.15 5.25 -3.00
N TYR A 145 -3.16 5.81 -3.64
CA TYR A 145 -4.45 6.16 -3.03
C TYR A 145 -5.57 5.98 -4.05
N TYR A 146 -6.79 5.80 -3.56
CA TYR A 146 -7.95 5.74 -4.44
C TYR A 146 -8.31 7.12 -4.98
N MET A 147 -8.60 7.15 -6.27
CA MET A 147 -9.23 8.31 -6.89
C MET A 147 -10.75 8.20 -6.69
N ASN A 148 -11.34 9.18 -6.01
CA ASN A 148 -12.79 9.24 -5.79
C ASN A 148 -13.55 9.24 -7.10
N GLU A 149 -13.04 9.93 -8.11
CA GLU A 149 -13.58 10.00 -9.46
C GLU A 149 -13.73 8.62 -10.11
N TYR A 150 -12.76 7.74 -9.89
CA TYR A 150 -12.84 6.37 -10.41
C TYR A 150 -13.99 5.60 -9.76
N ALA A 151 -14.19 5.73 -8.46
CA ALA A 151 -15.31 5.10 -7.76
C ALA A 151 -16.66 5.63 -8.25
N ILE A 152 -16.78 6.94 -8.46
CA ILE A 152 -17.99 7.57 -9.00
C ILE A 152 -18.27 7.08 -10.42
N ILE A 153 -17.28 7.06 -11.30
CA ILE A 153 -17.44 6.58 -12.68
C ILE A 153 -17.83 5.11 -12.71
N THR A 154 -17.16 4.26 -11.95
CA THR A 154 -17.40 2.81 -12.01
C THR A 154 -18.65 2.41 -11.25
N HIS A 155 -18.75 2.72 -9.96
CA HIS A 155 -19.89 2.33 -9.14
C HIS A 155 -21.13 3.21 -9.40
N GLY A 156 -20.92 4.52 -9.52
CA GLY A 156 -22.01 5.48 -9.75
C GLY A 156 -22.63 5.31 -11.14
N PHE A 157 -21.87 5.63 -12.18
CA PHE A 157 -22.42 5.69 -13.54
C PHE A 157 -22.46 4.33 -14.24
N ARG A 158 -21.35 3.60 -14.30
CA ARG A 158 -21.31 2.31 -15.02
C ARG A 158 -22.22 1.27 -14.41
N ASP A 159 -22.30 1.20 -13.07
CA ASP A 159 -23.12 0.22 -12.36
C ASP A 159 -24.50 0.79 -11.98
N ASN A 160 -24.87 1.97 -12.50
CA ASN A 160 -26.17 2.67 -12.32
C ASN A 160 -26.58 2.97 -10.87
N ASN A 161 -25.60 3.20 -9.98
CA ASN A 161 -25.86 3.50 -8.57
C ASN A 161 -25.76 4.99 -8.22
N ILE A 162 -25.56 5.88 -9.20
CA ILE A 162 -25.30 7.31 -8.92
C ILE A 162 -26.46 8.00 -8.20
N ILE A 163 -27.70 7.73 -8.59
CA ILE A 163 -28.90 8.32 -7.99
C ILE A 163 -29.04 7.89 -6.54
N SER A 164 -28.99 6.57 -6.28
CA SER A 164 -29.06 6.04 -4.92
C SER A 164 -27.90 6.47 -4.05
N SER A 165 -26.70 6.68 -4.63
CA SER A 165 -25.54 7.20 -3.91
C SER A 165 -25.74 8.66 -3.47
N ILE A 166 -26.38 9.49 -4.30
CA ILE A 166 -26.74 10.87 -3.94
C ILE A 166 -27.83 10.89 -2.88
N GLU A 167 -28.89 10.09 -3.05
CA GLU A 167 -30.01 9.99 -2.10
C GLU A 167 -29.55 9.54 -0.71
N ASN A 168 -28.57 8.63 -0.65
CA ASN A 168 -27.95 8.14 0.61
C ASN A 168 -26.81 9.02 1.12
N ASN A 169 -26.60 10.20 0.56
CA ASN A 169 -25.53 11.15 0.93
C ASN A 169 -24.12 10.57 0.87
N LEU A 170 -23.87 9.56 0.03
CA LEU A 170 -22.54 9.00 -0.21
C LEU A 170 -21.73 9.83 -1.20
N VAL A 171 -22.42 10.60 -2.04
CA VAL A 171 -21.85 11.50 -3.04
C VAL A 171 -22.64 12.81 -3.02
N ASN A 172 -21.94 13.93 -2.96
CA ASN A 172 -22.60 15.24 -3.02
C ASN A 172 -22.99 15.61 -4.47
N LYS A 173 -23.74 16.72 -4.62
CA LYS A 173 -24.21 17.21 -5.94
C LYS A 173 -23.10 17.62 -6.90
N THR A 174 -21.87 17.77 -6.42
CA THR A 174 -20.67 18.04 -7.23
C THR A 174 -19.86 16.77 -7.50
N TYR A 175 -20.46 15.60 -7.22
CA TYR A 175 -19.88 14.28 -7.43
C TYR A 175 -18.60 14.02 -6.64
N HIS A 176 -18.48 14.59 -5.43
CA HIS A 176 -17.45 14.23 -4.48
C HIS A 176 -18.00 13.27 -3.43
N ILE A 177 -17.20 12.27 -3.03
CA ILE A 177 -17.55 11.36 -1.93
C ILE A 177 -17.55 12.15 -0.62
N THR A 178 -18.61 12.02 0.17
CA THR A 178 -18.80 12.69 1.45
C THR A 178 -18.28 11.83 2.61
#